data_17d8634071732d9cdddc7253ccd7627a
#
_entry.id   17d8634071732d9cdddc7253ccd7627a
#
_cell.length_a   1.000
_cell.length_b   1.000
_cell.length_c   1.000
_cell.angle_alpha   90.00
_cell.angle_beta   90.00
_cell.angle_gamma   90.00
#
_symmetry.space_group_name_H-M   'P 1'
#
loop_
_entity.id
_entity.type
_entity.pdbx_description
1 polymer ?
#
loop_
_entity_poly.entity_id
_entity_poly.type
_entity_poly.pdbx_seq_one_letter_code
_entity_poly.pdbx_strand_id
1 'polypeptide(L)'
;ALERGLPFLGVCRGHQELNISRGGTLYQKVHEVPNMMDHREKDSTAPNEIQYGPHHDVKLVPNTWFEKSLGVSEFWVNSLHGQGIKTLGKGLAPLAHAPDGLVEAMYCTDVNQFTLSMQWHPEWLTHENPLWIKIFEMYGDACRDFRAAHRSHRV
;
A
#
# COMPACT_ATOMS: atom_id res chain seq x y z
N ALA A 1 -11.67 -6.00 -9.88
CA ALA A 1 -12.12 -5.89 -8.47
C ALA A 1 -13.02 -4.68 -8.33
N LEU A 2 -12.55 -3.47 -8.63
CA LEU A 2 -13.25 -2.22 -8.34
C LEU A 2 -14.65 -2.13 -8.98
N GLU A 3 -14.78 -2.42 -10.28
CA GLU A 3 -16.09 -2.42 -10.99
C GLU A 3 -17.10 -3.42 -10.42
N ARG A 4 -16.63 -4.47 -9.77
CA ARG A 4 -17.46 -5.51 -9.15
C ARG A 4 -17.75 -5.25 -7.68
N GLY A 5 -17.31 -4.12 -7.12
CA GLY A 5 -17.46 -3.78 -5.71
C GLY A 5 -16.67 -4.68 -4.76
N LEU A 6 -15.69 -5.44 -5.25
CA LEU A 6 -14.87 -6.32 -4.42
C LEU A 6 -13.88 -5.53 -3.57
N PRO A 7 -13.65 -5.90 -2.31
CA PRO A 7 -12.52 -5.38 -1.55
C PRO A 7 -11.21 -5.57 -2.29
N PHE A 8 -10.34 -4.58 -2.21
CA PHE A 8 -9.06 -4.57 -2.93
C PHE A 8 -7.91 -4.31 -1.96
N LEU A 9 -6.89 -5.15 -2.04
CA LEU A 9 -5.60 -4.94 -1.39
C LEU A 9 -4.49 -5.07 -2.44
N GLY A 10 -3.73 -4.01 -2.67
CA GLY A 10 -2.61 -3.97 -3.60
C GLY A 10 -1.27 -3.85 -2.88
N VAL A 11 -0.31 -4.73 -3.18
CA VAL A 11 1.03 -4.71 -2.59
C VAL A 11 2.06 -4.47 -3.68
N CYS A 12 2.99 -3.56 -3.46
CA CYS A 12 4.10 -3.21 -4.32
C CYS A 12 3.65 -2.96 -5.78
N ARG A 13 3.81 -3.91 -6.66
CA ARG A 13 3.33 -3.83 -8.05
C ARG A 13 1.82 -3.58 -8.13
N GLY A 14 1.02 -4.18 -7.25
CA GLY A 14 -0.43 -3.95 -7.18
C GLY A 14 -0.79 -2.51 -6.82
N HIS A 15 0.02 -1.83 -6.01
CA HIS A 15 -0.08 -0.40 -5.73
C HIS A 15 0.16 0.43 -7.00
N GLN A 16 1.21 0.14 -7.74
CA GLN A 16 1.54 0.82 -8.99
C GLN A 16 0.49 0.57 -10.08
N GLU A 17 0.03 -0.66 -10.23
CA GLU A 17 -1.01 -1.03 -11.21
C GLU A 17 -2.35 -0.36 -10.91
N LEU A 18 -2.73 -0.22 -9.63
CA LEU A 18 -3.92 0.54 -9.25
C LEU A 18 -3.81 1.99 -9.71
N ASN A 19 -2.67 2.64 -9.49
CA ASN A 19 -2.44 4.01 -9.94
C ASN A 19 -2.56 4.16 -11.45
N ILE A 20 -1.91 3.28 -12.21
CA ILE A 20 -1.96 3.29 -13.69
C ILE A 20 -3.39 3.05 -14.19
N SER A 21 -4.14 2.13 -13.58
CA SER A 21 -5.53 1.84 -13.97
C SER A 21 -6.46 3.04 -13.79
N ARG A 22 -6.07 3.99 -12.95
CA ARG A 22 -6.77 5.25 -12.69
C ARG A 22 -6.21 6.45 -13.46
N GLY A 23 -5.31 6.20 -14.44
CA GLY A 23 -4.70 7.23 -15.28
C GLY A 23 -3.54 7.99 -14.61
N GLY A 24 -3.02 7.49 -13.49
CA GLY A 24 -1.80 8.00 -12.87
C GLY A 24 -0.54 7.60 -13.62
N THR A 25 0.61 8.11 -13.18
CA THR A 25 1.91 7.82 -13.80
C THR A 25 2.94 7.37 -12.76
N LEU A 26 4.03 6.75 -13.23
CA LEU A 26 5.13 6.28 -12.40
C LEU A 26 6.45 6.95 -12.77
N TYR A 27 7.30 7.17 -11.79
CA TYR A 27 8.73 7.26 -11.99
C TYR A 27 9.23 5.87 -12.38
N GLN A 28 9.96 5.76 -13.49
CA GLN A 28 10.52 4.48 -13.93
C GLN A 28 11.75 4.05 -13.14
N LYS A 29 12.46 5.03 -12.59
CA LYS A 29 13.65 4.87 -11.77
C LYS A 29 13.67 5.97 -10.71
N VAL A 30 13.08 5.70 -9.56
CA VAL A 30 12.97 6.69 -8.46
C VAL A 30 14.36 7.16 -8.04
N HIS A 31 15.33 6.26 -7.93
CA HIS A 31 16.72 6.55 -7.54
C HIS A 31 17.51 7.45 -8.51
N GLU A 32 17.00 7.69 -9.72
CA GLU A 32 17.60 8.64 -10.68
C GLU A 32 16.92 10.03 -10.62
N VAL A 33 15.88 10.19 -9.82
CA VAL A 33 15.16 11.46 -9.67
C VAL A 33 15.88 12.32 -8.62
N PRO A 34 16.21 13.59 -8.90
CA PRO A 34 16.86 14.46 -7.93
C PRO A 34 16.07 14.57 -6.62
N ASN A 35 16.76 14.45 -5.49
CA ASN A 35 16.23 14.50 -4.12
C ASN A 35 15.30 13.35 -3.72
N MET A 36 15.15 12.31 -4.54
CA MET A 36 14.47 11.08 -4.15
C MET A 36 15.47 10.08 -3.55
N MET A 37 14.97 9.23 -2.67
CA MET A 37 15.75 8.15 -2.06
C MET A 37 15.95 6.98 -3.03
N ASP A 38 16.89 6.10 -2.72
CA ASP A 38 16.98 4.80 -3.36
C ASP A 38 16.11 3.80 -2.60
N HIS A 39 14.99 3.44 -3.20
CA HIS A 39 13.98 2.53 -2.66
C HIS A 39 14.23 1.05 -3.02
N ARG A 40 15.34 0.77 -3.68
CA ARG A 40 15.70 -0.61 -4.04
C ARG A 40 16.37 -1.31 -2.85
N GLU A 41 16.34 -2.63 -2.86
CA GLU A 41 17.17 -3.44 -1.97
C GLU A 41 18.66 -3.06 -2.15
N LYS A 42 19.37 -2.95 -1.04
CA LYS A 42 20.79 -2.51 -1.04
C LYS A 42 21.71 -3.56 -1.66
N ASP A 43 21.36 -4.84 -1.54
CA ASP A 43 22.11 -5.98 -2.07
C ASP A 43 21.14 -7.10 -2.46
N SER A 44 20.91 -7.26 -3.76
CA SER A 44 20.03 -8.29 -4.31
C SER A 44 20.56 -9.73 -4.13
N THR A 45 21.81 -9.88 -3.69
CA THR A 45 22.42 -11.18 -3.39
C THR A 45 22.35 -11.54 -1.91
N ALA A 46 21.95 -10.59 -1.05
CA ALA A 46 21.80 -10.82 0.37
C ALA A 46 20.64 -11.78 0.68
N PRO A 47 20.65 -12.47 1.84
CA PRO A 47 19.50 -13.24 2.31
C PRO A 47 18.20 -12.37 2.38
N ASN A 48 17.05 -13.01 2.21
CA ASN A 48 15.76 -12.32 2.20
C ASN A 48 15.51 -11.50 3.48
N GLU A 49 15.97 -11.99 4.64
CA GLU A 49 15.85 -11.31 5.92
C GLU A 49 16.54 -9.93 5.91
N ILE A 50 17.59 -9.78 5.13
CA ILE A 50 18.31 -8.52 4.93
C ILE A 50 17.60 -7.66 3.86
N GLN A 51 17.23 -8.26 2.73
CA GLN A 51 16.55 -7.55 1.64
C GLN A 51 15.21 -6.97 2.09
N TYR A 52 14.41 -7.72 2.85
CA TYR A 52 13.11 -7.31 3.40
C TYR A 52 13.19 -6.70 4.81
N GLY A 53 14.40 -6.41 5.29
CA GLY A 53 14.60 -5.69 6.54
C GLY A 53 14.08 -4.24 6.49
N PRO A 54 13.96 -3.56 7.65
CA PRO A 54 13.55 -2.16 7.71
C PRO A 54 14.45 -1.26 6.85
N HIS A 55 13.85 -0.42 6.00
CA HIS A 55 14.57 0.44 5.06
C HIS A 55 14.40 1.93 5.38
N HIS A 56 13.17 2.40 5.52
CA HIS A 56 12.82 3.78 5.89
C HIS A 56 11.50 3.82 6.66
N ASP A 57 11.23 4.93 7.32
CA ASP A 57 9.93 5.22 7.90
C ASP A 57 8.93 5.70 6.84
N VAL A 58 7.65 5.48 7.10
CA VAL A 58 6.54 6.12 6.39
C VAL A 58 5.73 6.96 7.37
N LYS A 59 5.33 8.15 6.95
CA LYS A 59 4.42 9.03 7.69
C LYS A 59 3.01 8.88 7.16
N LEU A 60 2.09 8.56 8.05
CA LEU A 60 0.68 8.45 7.72
C LEU A 60 0.06 9.85 7.52
N VAL A 61 -0.86 9.94 6.56
CA VAL A 61 -1.63 11.17 6.36
C VAL A 61 -2.58 11.36 7.55
N PRO A 62 -2.47 12.50 8.27
CA PRO A 62 -3.24 12.73 9.48
C PRO A 62 -4.76 12.70 9.27
N ASN A 63 -5.48 12.25 10.28
CA ASN A 63 -6.94 12.18 10.32
C ASN A 63 -7.58 11.20 9.32
N THR A 64 -6.79 10.41 8.60
CA THR A 64 -7.30 9.35 7.73
C THR A 64 -7.84 8.16 8.55
N TRP A 65 -8.71 7.38 7.92
CA TRP A 65 -9.19 6.12 8.51
C TRP A 65 -8.04 5.14 8.77
N PHE A 66 -7.00 5.16 7.92
CA PHE A 66 -5.85 4.26 8.02
C PHE A 66 -4.99 4.58 9.25
N GLU A 67 -4.64 5.87 9.45
CA GLU A 67 -3.95 6.32 10.65
C GLU A 67 -4.72 5.95 11.94
N LYS A 68 -6.01 6.26 11.96
CA LYS A 68 -6.88 5.93 13.10
C LYS A 68 -6.96 4.44 13.36
N SER A 69 -7.02 3.62 12.32
CA SER A 69 -7.06 2.17 12.44
C SER A 69 -5.74 1.61 12.97
N LEU A 70 -4.60 2.09 12.51
CA LEU A 70 -3.29 1.62 12.98
C LEU A 70 -2.93 2.15 14.37
N GLY A 71 -3.38 3.38 14.72
CA GLY A 71 -3.13 4.01 16.01
C GLY A 71 -1.70 4.55 16.17
N VAL A 72 -1.01 4.76 15.05
CA VAL A 72 0.34 5.36 14.98
C VAL A 72 0.38 6.39 13.87
N SER A 73 1.30 7.36 13.95
CA SER A 73 1.49 8.38 12.90
C SER A 73 2.62 8.05 11.92
N GLU A 74 3.54 7.17 12.31
CA GLU A 74 4.69 6.75 11.51
C GLU A 74 5.17 5.36 11.93
N PHE A 75 5.80 4.63 11.02
CA PHE A 75 6.44 3.33 11.27
C PHE A 75 7.43 2.96 10.16
N TRP A 76 8.34 2.04 10.48
CA TRP A 76 9.34 1.55 9.51
C TRP A 76 8.76 0.50 8.57
N VAL A 77 9.19 0.56 7.30
CA VAL A 77 8.82 -0.38 6.24
C VAL A 77 10.05 -0.94 5.54
N ASN A 78 9.89 -2.09 4.89
CA ASN A 78 10.84 -2.58 3.90
C ASN A 78 10.65 -1.85 2.56
N SER A 79 11.66 -1.87 1.68
CA SER A 79 11.59 -1.22 0.39
C SER A 79 12.42 -1.97 -0.66
N LEU A 80 11.75 -2.48 -1.69
CA LEU A 80 12.35 -3.31 -2.74
C LEU A 80 11.79 -2.94 -4.12
N HIS A 81 11.78 -1.65 -4.45
CA HIS A 81 11.20 -1.19 -5.71
C HIS A 81 12.01 -0.09 -6.37
N GLY A 82 12.16 -0.14 -7.69
CA GLY A 82 12.81 0.90 -8.48
C GLY A 82 11.84 1.91 -9.08
N GLN A 83 10.56 1.54 -9.21
CA GLN A 83 9.48 2.40 -9.70
C GLN A 83 8.65 2.92 -8.52
N GLY A 84 7.98 4.08 -8.71
CA GLY A 84 7.11 4.65 -7.69
C GLY A 84 6.12 5.63 -8.28
N ILE A 85 5.12 6.03 -7.50
CA ILE A 85 4.06 6.94 -7.94
C ILE A 85 4.65 8.32 -8.25
N LYS A 86 4.46 8.79 -9.49
CA LYS A 86 4.80 10.16 -9.91
C LYS A 86 3.59 11.09 -9.81
N THR A 87 2.48 10.67 -10.39
CA THR A 87 1.21 11.42 -10.34
C THR A 87 0.11 10.46 -9.96
N LEU A 88 -0.67 10.82 -8.95
CA LEU A 88 -1.83 10.02 -8.55
C LEU A 88 -2.90 10.01 -9.65
N GLY A 89 -3.49 8.86 -9.85
CA GLY A 89 -4.64 8.66 -10.72
C GLY A 89 -5.91 9.28 -10.15
N LYS A 90 -6.92 9.43 -11.01
CA LYS A 90 -8.21 10.01 -10.64
C LYS A 90 -8.91 9.16 -9.55
N GLY A 91 -9.45 9.83 -8.55
CA GLY A 91 -10.16 9.18 -7.44
C GLY A 91 -9.25 8.42 -6.48
N LEU A 92 -7.95 8.68 -6.49
CA LEU A 92 -7.01 8.15 -5.51
C LEU A 92 -6.60 9.24 -4.52
N ALA A 93 -6.40 8.87 -3.25
CA ALA A 93 -5.85 9.73 -2.23
C ALA A 93 -4.74 9.00 -1.45
N PRO A 94 -3.67 9.72 -1.04
CA PRO A 94 -2.58 9.13 -0.29
C PRO A 94 -2.99 8.82 1.15
N LEU A 95 -2.41 7.77 1.72
CA LEU A 95 -2.53 7.37 3.12
C LEU A 95 -1.18 7.42 3.84
N ALA A 96 -0.07 7.30 3.10
CA ALA A 96 1.28 7.36 3.66
C ALA A 96 2.28 7.90 2.63
N HIS A 97 3.33 8.55 3.13
CA HIS A 97 4.46 9.03 2.33
C HIS A 97 5.80 8.60 2.94
N ALA A 98 6.75 8.29 2.08
CA ALA A 98 8.16 8.16 2.45
C ALA A 98 8.77 9.55 2.81
N PRO A 99 9.98 9.61 3.42
CA PRO A 99 10.63 10.87 3.77
C PRO A 99 10.91 11.80 2.59
N ASP A 100 11.07 11.25 1.39
CA ASP A 100 11.26 12.00 0.13
C ASP A 100 9.94 12.45 -0.53
N GLY A 101 8.80 12.15 0.09
CA GLY A 101 7.46 12.51 -0.37
C GLY A 101 6.83 11.51 -1.33
N LEU A 102 7.50 10.39 -1.66
CA LEU A 102 6.91 9.35 -2.48
C LEU A 102 5.64 8.80 -1.81
N VAL A 103 4.57 8.60 -2.58
CA VAL A 103 3.34 7.99 -2.07
C VAL A 103 3.57 6.50 -1.85
N GLU A 104 3.49 6.09 -0.59
CA GLU A 104 3.76 4.72 -0.13
C GLU A 104 2.48 3.92 0.17
N ALA A 105 1.37 4.60 0.44
CA ALA A 105 0.05 3.97 0.52
C ALA A 105 -1.04 4.91 0.00
N MET A 106 -2.08 4.33 -0.58
CA MET A 106 -3.23 5.07 -1.09
C MET A 106 -4.50 4.21 -1.11
N TYR A 107 -5.65 4.87 -1.30
CA TYR A 107 -6.96 4.25 -1.44
C TYR A 107 -7.80 4.96 -2.51
N CYS A 108 -8.91 4.34 -2.94
CA CYS A 108 -9.88 4.97 -3.84
C CYS A 108 -10.91 5.76 -3.02
N THR A 109 -11.15 7.02 -3.42
CA THR A 109 -12.11 7.93 -2.75
C THR A 109 -13.50 7.90 -3.40
N ASP A 110 -13.62 7.33 -4.59
CA ASP A 110 -14.81 7.33 -5.43
C ASP A 110 -15.50 5.95 -5.52
N VAL A 111 -15.20 5.07 -4.58
CA VAL A 111 -15.83 3.74 -4.46
C VAL A 111 -16.26 3.49 -3.00
N ASN A 112 -17.26 2.63 -2.82
CA ASN A 112 -17.81 2.33 -1.49
C ASN A 112 -17.13 1.13 -0.80
N GLN A 113 -16.50 0.24 -1.57
CA GLN A 113 -15.81 -0.93 -1.01
C GLN A 113 -14.45 -0.56 -0.42
N PHE A 114 -13.98 -1.39 0.47
CA PHE A 114 -12.63 -1.28 1.01
C PHE A 114 -11.59 -1.32 -0.11
N THR A 115 -10.72 -0.34 -0.15
CA THR A 115 -9.56 -0.31 -1.04
C THR A 115 -8.35 0.18 -0.26
N LEU A 116 -7.27 -0.54 -0.35
CA LEU A 116 -5.98 -0.19 0.24
C LEU A 116 -4.89 -0.69 -0.69
N SER A 117 -3.90 0.12 -0.93
CA SER A 117 -2.67 -0.34 -1.56
C SER A 117 -1.45 0.31 -0.93
N MET A 118 -0.35 -0.43 -0.92
CA MET A 118 0.91 0.00 -0.33
C MET A 118 2.09 -0.44 -1.17
N GLN A 119 3.16 0.35 -1.13
CA GLN A 119 4.37 0.11 -1.91
C GLN A 119 5.30 -0.89 -1.24
N TRP A 120 5.33 -0.92 0.10
CA TRP A 120 6.10 -1.91 0.88
C TRP A 120 5.45 -3.29 0.86
N HIS A 121 6.14 -4.28 1.45
CA HIS A 121 5.74 -5.68 1.51
C HIS A 121 5.32 -6.10 2.93
N PRO A 122 4.05 -5.87 3.35
CA PRO A 122 3.55 -6.28 4.67
C PRO A 122 3.36 -7.80 4.79
N GLU A 123 3.39 -8.54 3.67
CA GLU A 123 3.29 -10.00 3.66
C GLU A 123 4.56 -10.66 4.19
N TRP A 124 5.70 -9.96 4.18
CA TRP A 124 6.95 -10.49 4.73
C TRP A 124 6.90 -10.50 6.25
N LEU A 125 7.05 -11.69 6.84
CA LEU A 125 7.00 -11.94 8.30
C LEU A 125 5.80 -11.29 8.98
N THR A 126 4.62 -11.36 8.36
CA THR A 126 3.39 -10.74 8.86
C THR A 126 3.11 -11.07 10.33
N HIS A 127 3.36 -12.33 10.74
CA HIS A 127 3.10 -12.82 12.08
C HIS A 127 4.00 -12.21 13.17
N GLU A 128 5.08 -11.54 12.78
CA GLU A 128 6.02 -10.88 13.69
C GLU A 128 5.70 -9.38 13.87
N ASN A 129 4.86 -8.80 13.02
CA ASN A 129 4.55 -7.36 13.04
C ASN A 129 3.06 -7.10 13.29
N PRO A 130 2.68 -6.56 14.46
CA PRO A 130 1.29 -6.27 14.80
C PRO A 130 0.59 -5.33 13.80
N LEU A 131 1.31 -4.39 13.17
CA LEU A 131 0.74 -3.48 12.17
C LEU A 131 0.42 -4.22 10.88
N TRP A 132 1.26 -5.18 10.46
CA TRP A 132 0.99 -6.03 9.30
C TRP A 132 -0.22 -6.93 9.53
N ILE A 133 -0.29 -7.57 10.70
CA ILE A 133 -1.46 -8.38 11.10
C ILE A 133 -2.72 -7.51 10.96
N LYS A 134 -2.71 -6.30 11.51
CA LYS A 134 -3.86 -5.40 11.50
C LYS A 134 -4.29 -4.99 10.09
N ILE A 135 -3.35 -4.77 9.18
CA ILE A 135 -3.64 -4.49 7.76
C ILE A 135 -4.39 -5.66 7.12
N PHE A 136 -3.92 -6.89 7.33
CA PHE A 136 -4.58 -8.08 6.78
C PHE A 136 -5.91 -8.39 7.45
N GLU A 137 -6.06 -8.09 8.75
CA GLU A 137 -7.35 -8.19 9.45
C GLU A 137 -8.40 -7.25 8.85
N MET A 138 -8.06 -5.97 8.62
CA MET A 138 -8.96 -5.00 7.97
C MET A 138 -9.42 -5.48 6.59
N TYR A 139 -8.53 -6.01 5.78
CA TYR A 139 -8.88 -6.58 4.48
C TYR A 139 -9.76 -7.83 4.63
N GLY A 140 -9.43 -8.71 5.56
CA GLY A 140 -10.21 -9.92 5.86
C GLY A 140 -11.62 -9.60 6.33
N ASP A 141 -11.79 -8.57 7.17
CA ASP A 141 -13.11 -8.09 7.60
C ASP A 141 -13.92 -7.58 6.41
N ALA A 142 -13.34 -6.75 5.58
CA ALA A 142 -13.99 -6.26 4.36
C ALA A 142 -14.43 -7.40 3.42
N CYS A 143 -13.62 -8.46 3.30
CA CYS A 143 -13.99 -9.65 2.52
C CYS A 143 -15.15 -10.43 3.16
N ARG A 144 -15.19 -10.52 4.49
CA ARG A 144 -16.30 -11.15 5.23
C ARG A 144 -17.60 -10.38 5.06
N ASP A 145 -17.55 -9.06 5.17
CA ASP A 145 -18.71 -8.17 4.99
C ASP A 145 -19.23 -8.24 3.55
N PHE A 146 -18.35 -8.19 2.56
CA PHE A 146 -18.73 -8.36 1.16
C PHE A 146 -19.45 -9.70 0.93
N ARG A 147 -18.89 -10.78 1.47
CA ARG A 147 -19.50 -12.12 1.36
C ARG A 147 -20.87 -12.19 2.04
N ALA A 148 -21.03 -11.58 3.21
CA ALA A 148 -22.30 -11.55 3.93
C ALA A 148 -23.37 -10.80 3.13
N ALA A 149 -23.03 -9.63 2.60
CA ALA A 149 -23.94 -8.81 1.80
C ALA A 149 -24.41 -9.50 0.50
N HIS A 150 -23.57 -10.39 -0.10
CA HIS A 150 -23.86 -11.03 -1.38
C HIS A 150 -24.38 -12.48 -1.25
N ARG A 151 -24.50 -13.03 -0.03
CA ARG A 151 -25.10 -14.35 0.20
C ARG A 151 -26.62 -14.35 0.02
N SER A 152 -27.28 -13.25 0.34
CA SER A 152 -28.75 -13.11 0.29
C SER A 152 -29.34 -13.06 -1.13
N HIS A 153 -28.50 -13.02 -2.17
CA HIS A 153 -28.96 -12.95 -3.57
C HIS A 153 -28.81 -14.30 -4.32
N ARG A 154 -28.53 -15.41 -3.60
CA ARG A 154 -28.42 -16.76 -4.17
C ARG A 154 -29.48 -17.73 -3.62
N VAL A 155 -30.72 -17.26 -3.44
CA VAL A 155 -31.88 -18.12 -3.16
C VAL A 155 -32.85 -18.04 -4.31
#